data_770a9ed6c1c76aedfbaaa3bec022d0bd
#
_entry.id   770a9ed6c1c76aedfbaaa3bec022d0bd
#
_cell.length_a   1.000
_cell.length_b   1.000
_cell.length_c   1.000
_cell.angle_alpha   90.00
_cell.angle_beta   90.00
_cell.angle_gamma   90.00
#
_symmetry.space_group_name_H-M   'P 1'
#
loop_
_entity.id
_entity.type
_entity.pdbx_description
1 polymer ?
#
loop_
_entity_poly.entity_id
_entity_poly.type
_entity_poly.pdbx_seq_one_letter_code
_entity_poly.pdbx_strand_id
1 'polypeptide(L)'
;MLTLYHCNGSRSMRSLWLLHEMGIEFELKELPFSMEGLRTPEYLSVSPLGRVPCLVDGDVSVFESGAIAQYLGEHYDPEGKLHRPAGHAERTEWLIWLHYAETMAVHGASLVQQKVFIAREERSPVVQKLESRRLEKALEVVDRQLDDRDYLLKSGFSTVDTNVGYSVHLAKDFVSLDPFANVVKYYERLSARPAFKKAAASIPLDEQAPAEAKA
;
A
#
# COMPACT_ATOMS: atom_id res chain seq x y z
N MET A 1 -21.51 4.79 -8.25
CA MET A 1 -20.55 3.77 -8.72
C MET A 1 -19.18 4.20 -8.23
N LEU A 2 -18.46 3.31 -7.59
CA LEU A 2 -17.10 3.59 -7.09
C LEU A 2 -16.12 3.75 -8.26
N THR A 3 -15.23 4.74 -8.18
CA THR A 3 -14.15 4.93 -9.13
C THR A 3 -12.83 5.01 -8.36
N LEU A 4 -11.86 4.12 -8.68
CA LEU A 4 -10.52 4.17 -8.11
C LEU A 4 -9.53 4.77 -9.11
N TYR A 5 -8.87 5.85 -8.74
CA TYR A 5 -7.71 6.39 -9.45
C TYR A 5 -6.44 5.69 -8.98
N HIS A 6 -5.70 5.11 -9.91
CA HIS A 6 -4.61 4.19 -9.68
C HIS A 6 -3.40 4.49 -10.57
N CYS A 7 -2.21 4.24 -10.06
CA CYS A 7 -0.99 4.09 -10.86
C CYS A 7 -0.35 2.75 -10.51
N ASN A 8 0.05 2.01 -11.51
CA ASN A 8 0.75 0.75 -11.34
C ASN A 8 2.05 0.95 -10.53
N GLY A 9 2.41 -0.02 -9.69
CA GLY A 9 3.60 0.04 -8.82
C GLY A 9 3.55 1.06 -7.68
N SER A 10 2.42 1.73 -7.47
CA SER A 10 2.26 2.74 -6.42
C SER A 10 1.46 2.23 -5.22
N ARG A 11 1.39 3.06 -4.16
CA ARG A 11 0.56 2.77 -2.97
C ARG A 11 -0.92 2.56 -3.24
N SER A 12 -1.42 2.97 -4.40
CA SER A 12 -2.80 2.71 -4.80
C SER A 12 -3.13 1.23 -4.95
N MET A 13 -2.12 0.36 -5.06
CA MET A 13 -2.29 -1.09 -4.97
C MET A 13 -2.99 -1.53 -3.68
N ARG A 14 -2.81 -0.82 -2.56
CA ARG A 14 -3.50 -1.12 -1.30
C ARG A 14 -5.02 -1.09 -1.46
N SER A 15 -5.52 -0.02 -2.06
CA SER A 15 -6.95 0.19 -2.29
C SER A 15 -7.48 -0.72 -3.39
N LEU A 16 -6.72 -0.92 -4.46
CA LEU A 16 -7.07 -1.84 -5.54
C LEU A 16 -7.21 -3.28 -5.04
N TRP A 17 -6.25 -3.73 -4.23
CA TRP A 17 -6.30 -5.05 -3.61
C TRP A 17 -7.50 -5.19 -2.68
N LEU A 18 -7.76 -4.18 -1.83
CA LEU A 18 -8.91 -4.21 -0.92
C LEU A 18 -10.23 -4.30 -1.67
N LEU A 19 -10.44 -3.52 -2.73
CA LEU A 19 -11.66 -3.59 -3.56
C LEU A 19 -11.86 -4.99 -4.16
N HIS A 20 -10.78 -5.62 -4.62
CA HIS A 20 -10.84 -7.00 -5.11
C HIS A 20 -11.13 -8.03 -4.00
N GLU A 21 -10.62 -7.84 -2.77
CA GLU A 21 -10.94 -8.71 -1.63
C GLU A 21 -12.41 -8.58 -1.19
N MET A 22 -12.96 -7.38 -1.29
CA MET A 22 -14.36 -7.11 -0.96
C MET A 22 -15.33 -7.58 -2.06
N GLY A 23 -14.84 -7.84 -3.27
CA GLY A 23 -15.67 -8.22 -4.41
C GLY A 23 -16.62 -7.10 -4.87
N ILE A 24 -16.26 -5.85 -4.62
CA ILE A 24 -17.04 -4.68 -5.00
C ILE A 24 -16.79 -4.37 -6.48
N GLU A 25 -17.84 -4.03 -7.21
CA GLU A 25 -17.72 -3.49 -8.58
C GLU A 25 -17.28 -2.03 -8.53
N PHE A 26 -16.27 -1.69 -9.32
CA PHE A 26 -15.72 -0.33 -9.44
C PHE A 26 -15.15 -0.06 -10.82
N GLU A 27 -15.09 1.20 -11.19
CA GLU A 27 -14.33 1.69 -12.33
C GLU A 27 -12.89 1.90 -11.92
N LEU A 28 -11.93 1.38 -12.70
CA LEU A 28 -10.50 1.63 -12.51
C LEU A 28 -10.05 2.69 -13.51
N LYS A 29 -9.58 3.85 -13.00
CA LYS A 29 -8.93 4.89 -13.79
C LYS A 29 -7.43 4.83 -13.58
N GLU A 30 -6.73 4.23 -14.54
CA GLU A 30 -5.27 4.19 -14.52
C GLU A 30 -4.69 5.52 -15.00
N LEU A 31 -3.79 6.09 -14.20
CA LEU A 31 -3.08 7.32 -14.51
C LEU A 31 -1.58 7.01 -14.76
N PRO A 32 -0.93 7.75 -15.66
CA PRO A 32 0.51 7.68 -15.81
C PRO A 32 1.22 8.04 -14.50
N PHE A 33 2.23 7.26 -14.10
CA PHE A 33 3.03 7.56 -12.91
C PHE A 33 4.08 8.65 -13.23
N SER A 34 3.59 9.84 -13.52
CA SER A 34 4.40 11.02 -13.84
C SER A 34 3.81 12.26 -13.19
N MET A 35 4.63 13.31 -13.05
CA MET A 35 4.17 14.59 -12.52
C MET A 35 3.08 15.21 -13.42
N GLU A 36 3.19 15.04 -14.73
CA GLU A 36 2.22 15.55 -15.69
C GLU A 36 0.88 14.80 -15.57
N GLY A 37 0.92 13.45 -15.55
CA GLY A 37 -0.28 12.59 -15.45
C GLY A 37 -1.06 12.77 -14.14
N LEU A 38 -0.34 13.08 -13.04
CA LEU A 38 -0.93 13.25 -11.71
C LEU A 38 -1.35 14.68 -11.36
N ARG A 39 -1.09 15.66 -12.26
CA ARG A 39 -1.38 17.08 -12.01
C ARG A 39 -2.30 17.71 -13.04
N THR A 40 -3.08 16.89 -13.75
CA THR A 40 -4.14 17.43 -14.62
C THR A 40 -5.20 18.16 -13.77
N PRO A 41 -5.78 19.26 -14.26
CA PRO A 41 -6.85 19.99 -13.56
C PRO A 41 -8.01 19.07 -13.16
N GLU A 42 -8.36 18.10 -14.01
CA GLU A 42 -9.40 17.12 -13.75
C GLU A 42 -9.05 16.27 -12.51
N TYR A 43 -7.84 15.71 -12.46
CA TYR A 43 -7.43 14.88 -11.33
C TYR A 43 -7.25 15.69 -10.05
N LEU A 44 -6.72 16.89 -10.12
CA LEU A 44 -6.55 17.79 -8.97
C LEU A 44 -7.88 18.23 -8.35
N SER A 45 -8.99 18.20 -9.11
CA SER A 45 -10.30 18.47 -8.57
C SER A 45 -10.82 17.40 -7.61
N VAL A 46 -10.35 16.16 -7.73
CA VAL A 46 -10.73 15.02 -6.87
C VAL A 46 -9.63 14.64 -5.87
N SER A 47 -8.36 14.88 -6.22
CA SER A 47 -7.19 14.63 -5.37
C SER A 47 -6.31 15.89 -5.30
N PRO A 48 -6.51 16.78 -4.33
CA PRO A 48 -5.84 18.09 -4.30
C PRO A 48 -4.31 18.05 -4.28
N LEU A 49 -3.73 16.96 -3.77
CA LEU A 49 -2.27 16.77 -3.74
C LEU A 49 -1.72 16.16 -5.04
N GLY A 50 -2.60 15.67 -5.95
CA GLY A 50 -2.18 14.99 -7.17
C GLY A 50 -1.42 13.70 -6.86
N ARG A 51 -1.93 12.88 -5.94
CA ARG A 51 -1.36 11.58 -5.55
C ARG A 51 -2.41 10.49 -5.58
N VAL A 52 -1.99 9.29 -5.87
CA VAL A 52 -2.81 8.08 -5.80
C VAL A 52 -2.53 7.29 -4.51
N PRO A 53 -3.55 6.58 -3.98
CA PRO A 53 -4.90 6.40 -4.48
C PRO A 53 -5.81 7.60 -4.22
N CYS A 54 -6.85 7.72 -5.05
CA CYS A 54 -8.05 8.48 -4.73
C CYS A 54 -9.26 7.63 -5.10
N LEU A 55 -10.23 7.53 -4.19
CA LEU A 55 -11.51 6.84 -4.39
C LEU A 55 -12.61 7.89 -4.51
N VAL A 56 -13.44 7.77 -5.53
CA VAL A 56 -14.64 8.60 -5.70
C VAL A 56 -15.87 7.73 -5.57
N ASP A 57 -16.81 8.15 -4.72
CA ASP A 57 -18.09 7.49 -4.49
C ASP A 57 -19.22 8.53 -4.54
N GLY A 58 -19.89 8.62 -5.69
CA GLY A 58 -20.83 9.71 -5.95
C GLY A 58 -20.15 11.08 -5.84
N ASP A 59 -20.60 11.89 -4.88
CA ASP A 59 -20.04 13.23 -4.63
C ASP A 59 -18.90 13.23 -3.60
N VAL A 60 -18.52 12.06 -3.07
CA VAL A 60 -17.49 11.93 -2.04
C VAL A 60 -16.16 11.54 -2.71
N SER A 61 -15.11 12.33 -2.47
CA SER A 61 -13.74 11.99 -2.83
C SER A 61 -12.93 11.67 -1.58
N VAL A 62 -12.33 10.48 -1.54
CA VAL A 62 -11.50 10.02 -0.43
C VAL A 62 -10.09 9.79 -0.93
N PHE A 63 -9.13 10.51 -0.39
CA PHE A 63 -7.69 10.27 -0.58
C PHE A 63 -7.06 9.81 0.74
N GLU A 64 -5.80 9.36 0.74
CA GLU A 64 -5.12 8.58 1.76
C GLU A 64 -5.58 7.11 1.79
N SER A 65 -4.66 6.19 1.53
CA SER A 65 -4.97 4.76 1.45
C SER A 65 -5.56 4.18 2.75
N GLY A 66 -5.15 4.72 3.90
CA GLY A 66 -5.71 4.37 5.21
C GLY A 66 -7.15 4.84 5.37
N ALA A 67 -7.45 6.08 4.94
CA ALA A 67 -8.80 6.62 4.96
C ALA A 67 -9.73 5.85 4.01
N ILE A 68 -9.23 5.49 2.81
CA ILE A 68 -9.97 4.66 1.86
C ILE A 68 -10.28 3.29 2.47
N ALA A 69 -9.30 2.65 3.14
CA ALA A 69 -9.51 1.36 3.79
C ALA A 69 -10.57 1.44 4.91
N GLN A 70 -10.57 2.52 5.68
CA GLN A 70 -11.59 2.76 6.70
C GLN A 70 -12.95 3.04 6.07
N TYR A 71 -13.02 3.94 5.08
CA TYR A 71 -14.24 4.27 4.35
C TYR A 71 -14.91 3.04 3.75
N LEU A 72 -14.15 2.23 3.02
CA LEU A 72 -14.66 0.99 2.44
C LEU A 72 -15.16 0.01 3.50
N GLY A 73 -14.43 -0.14 4.61
CA GLY A 73 -14.85 -0.97 5.72
C GLY A 73 -16.15 -0.50 6.37
N GLU A 74 -16.31 0.81 6.57
CA GLU A 74 -17.50 1.38 7.21
C GLU A 74 -18.75 1.37 6.32
N HIS A 75 -18.58 1.52 5.00
CA HIS A 75 -19.70 1.68 4.08
C HIS A 75 -20.04 0.41 3.28
N TYR A 76 -19.05 -0.48 3.07
CA TYR A 76 -19.17 -1.62 2.16
C TYR A 76 -18.89 -2.98 2.82
N ASP A 77 -18.59 -3.01 4.14
CA ASP A 77 -18.41 -4.24 4.92
C ASP A 77 -19.33 -4.26 6.16
N PRO A 78 -20.65 -4.31 5.96
CA PRO A 78 -21.62 -4.22 7.05
C PRO A 78 -21.51 -5.38 8.05
N GLU A 79 -20.95 -6.52 7.63
CA GLU A 79 -20.76 -7.68 8.49
C GLU A 79 -19.43 -7.62 9.28
N GLY A 80 -18.56 -6.63 9.01
CA GLY A 80 -17.27 -6.47 9.69
C GLY A 80 -16.28 -7.61 9.42
N LYS A 81 -16.36 -8.22 8.24
CA LYS A 81 -15.44 -9.33 7.87
C LYS A 81 -14.01 -8.86 7.74
N LEU A 82 -13.81 -7.70 7.11
CA LEU A 82 -12.48 -7.13 6.85
C LEU A 82 -12.19 -5.91 7.70
N HIS A 83 -13.23 -5.22 8.15
CA HIS A 83 -13.16 -4.04 9.00
C HIS A 83 -13.32 -4.41 10.49
N ARG A 84 -12.90 -3.53 11.39
CA ARG A 84 -13.14 -3.63 12.84
C ARG A 84 -13.85 -2.36 13.31
N PRO A 85 -15.20 -2.38 13.38
CA PRO A 85 -15.99 -1.19 13.73
C PRO A 85 -15.74 -0.73 15.18
N ALA A 86 -16.23 0.46 15.51
CA ALA A 86 -16.22 0.96 16.88
C ALA A 86 -16.87 -0.06 17.83
N GLY A 87 -16.22 -0.34 18.97
CA GLY A 87 -16.68 -1.36 19.92
C GLY A 87 -16.17 -2.78 19.66
N HIS A 88 -15.58 -3.06 18.50
CA HIS A 88 -14.94 -4.36 18.28
C HIS A 88 -13.70 -4.53 19.16
N ALA A 89 -13.50 -5.72 19.73
CA ALA A 89 -12.40 -5.99 20.68
C ALA A 89 -11.00 -5.69 20.09
N GLU A 90 -10.80 -5.93 18.80
CA GLU A 90 -9.53 -5.65 18.10
C GLU A 90 -9.48 -4.27 17.43
N ARG A 91 -10.45 -3.35 17.69
CA ARG A 91 -10.47 -2.04 17.02
C ARG A 91 -9.20 -1.24 17.23
N THR A 92 -8.65 -1.21 18.45
CA THR A 92 -7.42 -0.48 18.73
C THR A 92 -6.22 -1.08 17.99
N GLU A 93 -6.08 -2.40 18.00
CA GLU A 93 -5.01 -3.09 17.28
C GLU A 93 -5.14 -2.86 15.76
N TRP A 94 -6.36 -2.91 15.22
CA TRP A 94 -6.66 -2.59 13.84
C TRP A 94 -6.23 -1.17 13.47
N LEU A 95 -6.54 -0.16 14.31
CA LEU A 95 -6.11 1.23 14.10
C LEU A 95 -4.58 1.36 14.11
N ILE A 96 -3.91 0.68 15.04
CA ILE A 96 -2.44 0.69 15.11
C ILE A 96 -1.87 0.21 13.78
N TRP A 97 -2.31 -0.95 13.28
CA TRP A 97 -1.79 -1.51 12.04
C TRP A 97 -2.18 -0.72 10.79
N LEU A 98 -3.36 -0.10 10.78
CA LEU A 98 -3.77 0.79 9.71
C LEU A 98 -2.80 1.97 9.56
N HIS A 99 -2.42 2.59 10.67
CA HIS A 99 -1.47 3.71 10.67
C HIS A 99 -0.01 3.24 10.56
N TYR A 100 0.33 2.06 11.08
CA TYR A 100 1.67 1.50 10.98
C TYR A 100 2.11 1.26 9.54
N ALA A 101 1.18 0.98 8.66
CA ALA A 101 1.45 0.89 7.22
C ALA A 101 2.11 2.17 6.67
N GLU A 102 1.76 3.36 7.19
CA GLU A 102 2.40 4.61 6.79
C GLU A 102 3.80 4.78 7.39
N THR A 103 4.05 4.28 8.59
CA THR A 103 5.41 4.22 9.16
C THR A 103 6.36 3.45 8.24
N MET A 104 5.93 2.31 7.71
CA MET A 104 6.71 1.55 6.74
C MET A 104 6.81 2.28 5.38
N ALA A 105 5.70 2.88 4.94
CA ALA A 105 5.61 3.54 3.64
C ALA A 105 6.53 4.76 3.52
N VAL A 106 6.76 5.51 4.58
CA VAL A 106 7.71 6.65 4.59
C VAL A 106 9.11 6.20 4.18
N HIS A 107 9.60 5.09 4.76
CA HIS A 107 10.92 4.55 4.46
C HIS A 107 10.98 3.95 3.06
N GLY A 108 9.96 3.16 2.68
CA GLY A 108 9.84 2.61 1.33
C GLY A 108 9.77 3.70 0.25
N ALA A 109 8.98 4.76 0.47
CA ALA A 109 8.88 5.87 -0.47
C ALA A 109 10.20 6.62 -0.65
N SER A 110 10.96 6.82 0.43
CA SER A 110 12.31 7.42 0.37
C SER A 110 13.26 6.57 -0.49
N LEU A 111 13.21 5.25 -0.34
CA LEU A 111 14.02 4.32 -1.14
C LEU A 111 13.58 4.31 -2.61
N VAL A 112 12.28 4.36 -2.89
CA VAL A 112 11.75 4.51 -4.26
C VAL A 112 12.25 5.81 -4.88
N GLN A 113 12.22 6.93 -4.16
CA GLN A 113 12.74 8.20 -4.66
C GLN A 113 14.20 8.08 -5.06
N GLN A 114 15.04 7.47 -4.22
CA GLN A 114 16.45 7.26 -4.50
C GLN A 114 16.67 6.35 -5.72
N LYS A 115 15.82 5.33 -5.94
CA LYS A 115 15.99 4.34 -7.02
C LYS A 115 15.41 4.81 -8.36
N VAL A 116 14.25 5.52 -8.33
CA VAL A 116 13.41 5.77 -9.51
C VAL A 116 13.51 7.22 -9.99
N PHE A 117 13.53 8.21 -9.07
CA PHE A 117 13.43 9.62 -9.43
C PHE A 117 14.74 10.39 -9.38
N ILE A 118 15.73 9.89 -8.64
CA ILE A 118 17.04 10.54 -8.51
C ILE A 118 18.04 9.90 -9.47
N ALA A 119 18.72 10.69 -10.26
CA ALA A 119 19.77 10.23 -11.16
C ALA A 119 20.85 9.47 -10.38
N ARG A 120 21.41 8.42 -10.98
CA ARG A 120 22.27 7.46 -10.26
C ARG A 120 23.45 8.12 -9.52
N GLU A 121 24.05 9.14 -10.13
CA GLU A 121 25.19 9.91 -9.60
C GLU A 121 24.81 10.83 -8.44
N GLU A 122 23.54 11.21 -8.33
CA GLU A 122 23.00 12.07 -7.28
C GLU A 122 22.42 11.29 -6.09
N ARG A 123 22.33 9.96 -6.21
CA ARG A 123 21.79 9.10 -5.15
C ARG A 123 22.65 9.14 -3.90
N SER A 124 22.04 9.30 -2.74
CA SER A 124 22.75 9.34 -1.46
C SER A 124 22.87 7.94 -0.85
N PRO A 125 24.07 7.32 -0.80
CA PRO A 125 24.26 6.04 -0.12
C PRO A 125 23.92 6.10 1.38
N VAL A 126 24.08 7.28 2.00
CA VAL A 126 23.77 7.49 3.41
C VAL A 126 22.26 7.41 3.64
N VAL A 127 21.48 8.08 2.79
CA VAL A 127 20.00 8.01 2.86
C VAL A 127 19.52 6.60 2.60
N GLN A 128 20.02 5.94 1.55
CA GLN A 128 19.66 4.56 1.24
C GLN A 128 19.93 3.62 2.43
N LYS A 129 21.12 3.67 3.00
CA LYS A 129 21.49 2.85 4.16
C LYS A 129 20.62 3.12 5.38
N LEU A 130 20.31 4.41 5.65
CA LEU A 130 19.51 4.82 6.80
C LEU A 130 18.07 4.34 6.66
N GLU A 131 17.47 4.56 5.50
CA GLU A 131 16.08 4.20 5.24
C GLU A 131 15.88 2.69 5.14
N SER A 132 16.84 1.94 4.56
CA SER A 132 16.82 0.47 4.60
C SER A 132 16.83 -0.07 6.03
N ARG A 133 17.69 0.45 6.90
CA ARG A 133 17.73 0.03 8.32
C ARG A 133 16.45 0.34 9.08
N ARG A 134 15.82 1.50 8.78
CA ARG A 134 14.53 1.86 9.39
C ARG A 134 13.41 0.95 8.92
N LEU A 135 13.43 0.60 7.63
CA LEU A 135 12.49 -0.36 7.07
C LEU A 135 12.66 -1.76 7.65
N GLU A 136 13.91 -2.23 7.81
CA GLU A 136 14.22 -3.49 8.51
C GLU A 136 13.69 -3.48 9.95
N LYS A 137 13.87 -2.36 10.69
CA LYS A 137 13.32 -2.21 12.04
C LYS A 137 11.79 -2.25 12.06
N ALA A 138 11.15 -1.69 11.06
CA ALA A 138 9.70 -1.78 10.94
C ALA A 138 9.25 -3.22 10.61
N LEU A 139 9.98 -3.96 9.77
CA LEU A 139 9.74 -5.38 9.51
C LEU A 139 9.90 -6.26 10.75
N GLU A 140 10.89 -5.97 11.63
CA GLU A 140 11.04 -6.68 12.91
C GLU A 140 9.79 -6.60 13.80
N VAL A 141 9.08 -5.46 13.78
CA VAL A 141 7.84 -5.30 14.53
C VAL A 141 6.72 -6.14 13.94
N VAL A 142 6.61 -6.16 12.61
CA VAL A 142 5.65 -7.02 11.90
C VAL A 142 5.96 -8.50 12.14
N ASP A 143 7.23 -8.89 12.09
CA ASP A 143 7.66 -10.29 12.32
C ASP A 143 7.27 -10.79 13.70
N ARG A 144 7.51 -9.97 14.73
CA ARG A 144 7.09 -10.29 16.11
C ARG A 144 5.57 -10.36 16.28
N GLN A 145 4.82 -9.50 15.58
CA GLN A 145 3.36 -9.53 15.61
C GLN A 145 2.81 -10.85 15.07
N LEU A 146 3.50 -11.45 14.11
CA LEU A 146 3.10 -12.67 13.42
C LEU A 146 3.62 -13.97 14.09
N ASP A 147 4.22 -13.87 15.28
CA ASP A 147 4.84 -15.03 15.95
C ASP A 147 3.83 -16.14 16.28
N ASP A 148 2.59 -15.77 16.66
CA ASP A 148 1.53 -16.69 17.06
C ASP A 148 0.28 -16.65 16.14
N ARG A 149 0.40 -16.04 14.95
CA ARG A 149 -0.76 -15.80 14.09
C ARG A 149 -0.40 -15.71 12.59
N ASP A 150 -1.40 -15.95 11.78
CA ASP A 150 -1.28 -15.96 10.33
C ASP A 150 -1.41 -14.57 9.69
N TYR A 151 -2.11 -13.64 10.36
CA TYR A 151 -2.41 -12.28 9.92
C TYR A 151 -2.17 -11.30 11.07
N LEU A 152 -2.19 -10.01 10.77
CA LEU A 152 -1.91 -8.97 11.76
C LEU A 152 -2.88 -8.96 12.93
N LEU A 153 -4.12 -9.39 12.72
CA LEU A 153 -5.13 -9.57 13.76
C LEU A 153 -5.37 -11.06 14.03
N LYS A 154 -5.69 -11.41 15.28
CA LYS A 154 -6.00 -12.80 15.66
C LYS A 154 -7.27 -13.32 14.99
N SER A 155 -8.23 -12.43 14.73
CA SER A 155 -9.47 -12.76 14.03
C SER A 155 -9.28 -13.10 12.55
N GLY A 156 -8.06 -12.95 12.00
CA GLY A 156 -7.74 -13.30 10.61
C GLY A 156 -7.51 -12.10 9.71
N PHE A 157 -7.52 -12.36 8.40
CA PHE A 157 -7.28 -11.37 7.36
C PHE A 157 -8.26 -10.19 7.45
N SER A 158 -7.73 -8.97 7.26
CA SER A 158 -8.49 -7.72 7.36
C SER A 158 -7.91 -6.62 6.46
N THR A 159 -8.55 -5.47 6.45
CA THR A 159 -8.10 -4.30 5.66
C THR A 159 -6.66 -3.87 5.99
N VAL A 160 -6.18 -4.10 7.22
CA VAL A 160 -4.80 -3.73 7.59
C VAL A 160 -3.77 -4.61 6.91
N ASP A 161 -4.13 -5.84 6.57
CA ASP A 161 -3.24 -6.76 5.85
C ASP A 161 -3.04 -6.30 4.38
N THR A 162 -4.01 -5.62 3.76
CA THR A 162 -3.79 -5.04 2.43
C THR A 162 -2.83 -3.85 2.49
N ASN A 163 -2.90 -3.03 3.56
CA ASN A 163 -2.04 -1.86 3.73
C ASN A 163 -0.60 -2.23 4.11
N VAL A 164 -0.43 -3.05 5.15
CA VAL A 164 0.90 -3.50 5.61
C VAL A 164 1.49 -4.50 4.60
N GLY A 165 0.68 -5.41 4.06
CA GLY A 165 1.12 -6.39 3.06
C GLY A 165 1.69 -5.74 1.80
N TYR A 166 1.10 -4.64 1.32
CA TYR A 166 1.72 -3.84 0.26
C TYR A 166 3.08 -3.26 0.70
N SER A 167 3.20 -2.78 1.94
CA SER A 167 4.47 -2.26 2.43
C SER A 167 5.55 -3.34 2.51
N VAL A 168 5.18 -4.58 2.86
CA VAL A 168 6.08 -5.75 2.81
C VAL A 168 6.42 -6.09 1.35
N HIS A 169 5.43 -6.05 0.44
CA HIS A 169 5.65 -6.27 -0.99
C HIS A 169 6.66 -5.30 -1.59
N LEU A 170 6.56 -4.02 -1.24
CA LEU A 170 7.51 -3.00 -1.66
C LEU A 170 8.90 -3.18 -1.00
N ALA A 171 8.92 -3.55 0.29
CA ALA A 171 10.16 -3.67 1.06
C ALA A 171 11.15 -4.67 0.46
N LYS A 172 10.68 -5.79 -0.11
CA LYS A 172 11.52 -6.84 -0.73
C LYS A 172 12.42 -6.33 -1.87
N ASP A 173 12.07 -5.19 -2.48
CA ASP A 173 12.86 -4.60 -3.57
C ASP A 173 14.07 -3.79 -3.06
N PHE A 174 14.15 -3.60 -1.73
CA PHE A 174 15.15 -2.76 -1.07
C PHE A 174 15.91 -3.45 0.06
N VAL A 175 15.27 -4.43 0.73
CA VAL A 175 15.84 -5.18 1.85
C VAL A 175 15.52 -6.67 1.71
N SER A 176 16.39 -7.56 2.23
CA SER A 176 16.07 -8.99 2.31
C SER A 176 15.00 -9.24 3.37
N LEU A 177 14.05 -10.11 3.04
CA LEU A 177 13.06 -10.60 4.00
C LEU A 177 13.53 -11.84 4.77
N ASP A 178 14.64 -12.48 4.36
CA ASP A 178 15.13 -13.73 4.96
C ASP A 178 15.31 -13.70 6.48
N PRO A 179 15.75 -12.55 7.10
CA PRO A 179 15.85 -12.46 8.55
C PRO A 179 14.52 -12.48 9.30
N PHE A 180 13.40 -12.31 8.60
CA PHE A 180 12.05 -12.15 9.14
C PHE A 180 11.16 -13.35 8.76
N ALA A 181 11.38 -14.50 9.40
CA ALA A 181 10.76 -15.77 8.99
C ALA A 181 9.22 -15.74 9.00
N ASN A 182 8.61 -15.01 9.94
CA ASN A 182 7.14 -14.88 10.01
C ASN A 182 6.62 -13.94 8.91
N VAL A 183 7.37 -12.86 8.59
CA VAL A 183 7.04 -11.97 7.46
C VAL A 183 7.12 -12.71 6.14
N VAL A 184 8.12 -13.60 5.94
CA VAL A 184 8.21 -14.43 4.73
C VAL A 184 6.96 -15.28 4.56
N LYS A 185 6.57 -16.04 5.58
CA LYS A 185 5.36 -16.87 5.57
C LYS A 185 4.07 -16.05 5.36
N TYR A 186 4.00 -14.89 5.99
CA TYR A 186 2.90 -13.95 5.84
C TYR A 186 2.82 -13.45 4.38
N TYR A 187 3.94 -13.01 3.81
CA TYR A 187 3.98 -12.54 2.43
C TYR A 187 3.62 -13.65 1.42
N GLU A 188 4.09 -14.88 1.62
CA GLU A 188 3.70 -16.03 0.81
C GLU A 188 2.18 -16.24 0.85
N ARG A 189 1.58 -16.19 2.04
CA ARG A 189 0.13 -16.32 2.24
C ARG A 189 -0.65 -15.20 1.56
N LEU A 190 -0.19 -13.96 1.68
CA LEU A 190 -0.81 -12.81 1.05
C LEU A 190 -0.71 -12.86 -0.49
N SER A 191 0.48 -13.16 -1.01
CA SER A 191 0.74 -13.21 -2.45
C SER A 191 0.06 -14.39 -3.16
N ALA A 192 -0.32 -15.43 -2.43
CA ALA A 192 -1.12 -16.53 -2.96
C ALA A 192 -2.59 -16.14 -3.23
N ARG A 193 -3.10 -15.07 -2.59
CA ARG A 193 -4.50 -14.64 -2.70
C ARG A 193 -4.84 -14.18 -4.13
N PRO A 194 -5.98 -14.60 -4.70
CA PRO A 194 -6.37 -14.19 -6.05
C PRO A 194 -6.50 -12.65 -6.20
N ALA A 195 -7.03 -11.97 -5.18
CA ALA A 195 -7.18 -10.51 -5.18
C ALA A 195 -5.83 -9.78 -5.15
N PHE A 196 -4.85 -10.29 -4.39
CA PHE A 196 -3.48 -9.78 -4.42
C PHE A 196 -2.88 -9.89 -5.83
N LYS A 197 -2.98 -11.07 -6.46
CA LYS A 197 -2.43 -11.31 -7.80
C LYS A 197 -3.02 -10.37 -8.84
N LYS A 198 -4.32 -10.08 -8.76
CA LYS A 198 -4.99 -9.10 -9.64
C LYS A 198 -4.44 -7.69 -9.43
N ALA A 199 -4.24 -7.28 -8.17
CA ALA A 199 -3.74 -5.94 -7.85
C ALA A 199 -2.23 -5.77 -8.13
N ALA A 200 -1.46 -6.87 -8.05
CA ALA A 200 -0.01 -6.87 -8.28
C ALA A 200 0.38 -7.10 -9.75
N ALA A 201 -0.57 -7.33 -10.65
CA ALA A 201 -0.35 -7.51 -12.09
C ALA A 201 0.03 -6.17 -12.76
N SER A 202 1.01 -5.47 -12.22
CA SER A 202 1.47 -4.15 -12.65
C SER A 202 2.91 -4.19 -13.15
N ILE A 203 3.27 -3.21 -13.98
CA ILE A 203 4.62 -3.07 -14.55
C ILE A 203 5.64 -2.82 -13.41
N PRO A 204 6.82 -3.46 -13.43
CA PRO A 204 7.88 -3.23 -12.45
C PRO A 204 8.27 -1.75 -12.32
N LEU A 205 8.70 -1.33 -11.11
CA LEU A 205 9.06 0.07 -10.81
C LEU A 205 10.15 0.63 -11.73
N ASP A 206 11.11 -0.20 -12.11
CA ASP A 206 12.23 0.15 -12.99
C ASP A 206 11.80 0.41 -14.46
N GLU A 207 10.69 -0.19 -14.91
CA GLU A 207 10.10 0.09 -16.22
C GLU A 207 9.28 1.38 -16.26
N GLN A 208 8.84 1.87 -15.08
CA GLN A 208 8.05 3.11 -14.94
C GLN A 208 8.90 4.37 -14.79
N ALA A 209 10.21 4.24 -14.59
CA ALA A 209 11.11 5.38 -14.48
C ALA A 209 11.09 6.20 -15.78
N PRO A 210 11.04 7.54 -15.71
CA PRO A 210 11.20 8.40 -16.87
C PRO A 210 12.46 8.03 -17.64
N ALA A 211 12.41 8.13 -18.98
CA ALA A 211 13.55 7.78 -19.82
C ALA A 211 14.84 8.50 -19.42
N GLU A 212 14.73 9.71 -18.88
CA GLU A 212 15.83 10.54 -18.36
C GLU A 212 16.49 9.99 -17.07
N ALA A 213 15.79 9.13 -16.33
CA ALA A 213 16.33 8.48 -15.11
C ALA A 213 16.97 7.11 -15.39
N LYS A 214 16.88 6.62 -16.65
CA LYS A 214 17.44 5.33 -17.07
C LYS A 214 18.83 5.44 -17.72
N ALA A 215 19.35 6.66 -17.90
CA ALA A 215 20.64 6.93 -18.52
C ALA A 215 21.83 6.89 -17.53
#